data_2e3feecec4da84046437eddc8b719156
#
_entry.id   2e3feecec4da84046437eddc8b719156
#
_cell.length_a   1.000
_cell.length_b   1.000
_cell.length_c   1.000
_cell.angle_alpha   90.00
_cell.angle_beta   90.00
_cell.angle_gamma   90.00
#
_symmetry.space_group_name_H-M   'P 1'
#
loop_
_entity.id
_entity.type
_entity.pdbx_description
1 polymer ?
#
loop_
_entity_poly.entity_id
_entity_poly.type
_entity_poly.pdbx_seq_one_letter_code
_entity_poly.pdbx_strand_id
1 'polypeptide(L)'
;MRVLLTGSSGWLGRFLVPRLQTAGHRVVGLDVVAGDVTNVIGSVADRAMVERVFADHGIEAVIHAGALHKPDITRFPEQSFVDVNVTGTLNLLQAAIAARHDRFVFTSTTSLMISRDIAEAKAPAAVWLDEATGPLEPRNIYGLTKLTAEELCRLYSLEHGLNCAVLRTGRFFPEEDDAERGLSGENLKANEFLHRRLTVEDAADAHVVALEKTPAGFEVFVICAPPPFVRSDAMALKADAATVVTRYFPEAGSLYARRGWRLPASIGRVYDPAKAERLLGFRASTDFAAVLQALRTGAPLPFAHDPDYVSPSTRLTHD
;
A
#
# COMPACT_ATOMS: atom_id res chain seq x y z
N MET A 1 20.83 6.20 8.73
CA MET A 1 21.12 6.02 7.28
C MET A 1 20.62 7.23 6.51
N ARG A 2 21.21 7.49 5.33
CA ARG A 2 20.68 8.42 4.33
C ARG A 2 19.78 7.64 3.38
N VAL A 3 18.48 7.90 3.46
CA VAL A 3 17.44 7.14 2.77
C VAL A 3 16.89 7.97 1.61
N LEU A 4 16.96 7.44 0.39
CA LEU A 4 16.23 7.99 -0.74
C LEU A 4 14.77 7.54 -0.64
N LEU A 5 13.86 8.50 -0.52
CA LEU A 5 12.42 8.25 -0.60
C LEU A 5 11.87 8.82 -1.89
N THR A 6 11.41 7.98 -2.80
CA THR A 6 10.68 8.43 -3.99
C THR A 6 9.19 8.54 -3.69
N GLY A 7 8.50 9.46 -4.35
CA GLY A 7 7.09 9.76 -4.04
C GLY A 7 6.93 10.58 -2.76
N SER A 8 7.91 11.42 -2.43
CA SER A 8 7.97 12.17 -1.16
C SER A 8 6.85 13.18 -1.00
N SER A 9 6.33 13.78 -2.06
CA SER A 9 5.19 14.71 -2.04
C SER A 9 3.82 14.01 -2.00
N GLY A 10 3.79 12.70 -2.26
CA GLY A 10 2.57 11.89 -2.27
C GLY A 10 1.95 11.69 -0.89
N TRP A 11 0.75 11.06 -0.86
CA TRP A 11 0.03 10.81 0.39
C TRP A 11 0.86 10.01 1.40
N LEU A 12 1.48 8.91 0.98
CA LEU A 12 2.34 8.12 1.85
C LEU A 12 3.62 8.87 2.26
N GLY A 13 4.28 9.55 1.30
CA GLY A 13 5.56 10.22 1.52
C GLY A 13 5.51 11.25 2.65
N ARG A 14 4.43 12.05 2.71
CA ARG A 14 4.23 13.06 3.75
C ARG A 14 4.14 12.49 5.17
N PHE A 15 3.64 11.26 5.32
CA PHE A 15 3.57 10.56 6.60
C PHE A 15 4.87 9.79 6.91
N LEU A 16 5.55 9.32 5.88
CA LEU A 16 6.74 8.49 6.02
C LEU A 16 7.99 9.31 6.37
N VAL A 17 8.16 10.50 5.77
CA VAL A 17 9.34 11.34 6.04
C VAL A 17 9.51 11.67 7.54
N PRO A 18 8.51 12.21 8.26
CA PRO A 18 8.69 12.52 9.68
C PRO A 18 8.97 11.28 10.54
N ARG A 19 8.42 10.12 10.17
CA ARG A 19 8.69 8.85 10.87
C ARG A 19 10.12 8.38 10.69
N LEU A 20 10.63 8.43 9.46
CA LEU A 20 12.04 8.12 9.18
C LEU A 20 12.99 9.05 9.92
N GLN A 21 12.67 10.34 9.98
CA GLN A 21 13.47 11.33 10.72
C GLN A 21 13.44 11.04 12.23
N THR A 22 12.27 10.71 12.79
CA THR A 22 12.14 10.31 14.20
C THR A 22 12.92 9.03 14.51
N ALA A 23 13.01 8.10 13.57
CA ALA A 23 13.84 6.89 13.65
C ALA A 23 15.36 7.16 13.45
N GLY A 24 15.76 8.43 13.31
CA GLY A 24 17.16 8.83 13.17
C GLY A 24 17.74 8.71 11.76
N HIS A 25 16.90 8.58 10.74
CA HIS A 25 17.33 8.59 9.34
C HIS A 25 17.35 10.00 8.75
N ARG A 26 18.30 10.25 7.82
CA ARG A 26 18.30 11.44 6.97
C ARG A 26 17.58 11.10 5.67
N VAL A 27 16.52 11.80 5.37
CA VAL A 27 15.70 11.53 4.17
C VAL A 27 16.08 12.48 3.05
N VAL A 28 16.29 11.94 1.87
CA VAL A 28 16.37 12.67 0.60
C VAL A 28 15.08 12.36 -0.16
N GLY A 29 14.16 13.29 -0.19
CA GLY A 29 12.88 13.17 -0.89
C GLY A 29 13.04 13.45 -2.38
N LEU A 30 12.57 12.55 -3.22
CA LEU A 30 12.49 12.68 -4.68
C LEU A 30 11.03 12.57 -5.12
N ASP A 31 10.57 13.57 -5.86
CA ASP A 31 9.23 13.56 -6.46
C ASP A 31 9.21 14.38 -7.76
N VAL A 32 8.24 14.13 -8.62
CA VAL A 32 8.01 14.95 -9.82
C VAL A 32 7.36 16.31 -9.48
N VAL A 33 6.85 16.45 -8.26
CA VAL A 33 6.19 17.66 -7.76
C VAL A 33 6.91 18.19 -6.54
N ALA A 34 7.04 19.49 -6.44
CA ALA A 34 7.55 20.16 -5.24
C ALA A 34 6.66 19.87 -4.02
N GLY A 35 7.27 19.76 -2.85
CA GLY A 35 6.59 19.58 -1.57
C GLY A 35 7.55 19.87 -0.42
N ASP A 36 7.00 20.04 0.79
CA ASP A 36 7.76 20.45 2.00
C ASP A 36 8.90 19.47 2.35
N VAL A 37 8.77 18.23 1.92
CA VAL A 37 9.73 17.16 2.21
C VAL A 37 10.47 16.64 0.97
N THR A 38 10.33 17.35 -0.17
CA THR A 38 10.98 17.01 -1.45
C THR A 38 12.23 17.84 -1.66
N ASN A 39 13.37 17.15 -1.71
CA ASN A 39 14.69 17.78 -1.91
C ASN A 39 15.07 17.85 -3.39
N VAL A 40 14.62 16.88 -4.17
CA VAL A 40 14.92 16.76 -5.60
C VAL A 40 13.61 16.65 -6.38
N ILE A 41 13.44 17.52 -7.36
CA ILE A 41 12.29 17.46 -8.27
C ILE A 41 12.73 16.79 -9.55
N GLY A 42 12.08 15.65 -9.89
CA GLY A 42 12.38 14.89 -11.08
C GLY A 42 11.73 13.51 -11.11
N SER A 43 11.86 12.82 -12.24
CA SER A 43 11.27 11.52 -12.47
C SER A 43 12.27 10.40 -12.25
N VAL A 44 11.87 9.32 -11.57
CA VAL A 44 12.67 8.09 -11.46
C VAL A 44 12.94 7.45 -12.83
N ALA A 45 12.16 7.78 -13.86
CA ALA A 45 12.40 7.34 -15.24
C ALA A 45 13.65 8.00 -15.88
N ASP A 46 14.10 9.15 -15.36
CA ASP A 46 15.36 9.79 -15.79
C ASP A 46 16.56 9.14 -15.08
N ARG A 47 17.20 8.21 -15.78
CA ARG A 47 18.36 7.47 -15.29
C ARG A 47 19.49 8.40 -14.84
N ALA A 48 19.84 9.40 -15.66
CA ALA A 48 20.96 10.28 -15.36
C ALA A 48 20.69 11.14 -14.10
N MET A 49 19.44 11.53 -13.89
CA MET A 49 19.02 12.22 -12.68
C MET A 49 19.12 11.30 -11.47
N VAL A 50 18.63 10.05 -11.55
CA VAL A 50 18.74 9.06 -10.47
C VAL A 50 20.21 8.84 -10.08
N GLU A 51 21.10 8.62 -11.06
CA GLU A 51 22.55 8.43 -10.82
C GLU A 51 23.17 9.64 -10.10
N ARG A 52 22.81 10.87 -10.51
CA ARG A 52 23.26 12.10 -9.81
C ARG A 52 22.76 12.16 -8.36
N VAL A 53 21.50 11.83 -8.10
CA VAL A 53 20.94 11.84 -6.74
C VAL A 53 21.73 10.91 -5.82
N PHE A 54 22.08 9.73 -6.28
CA PHE A 54 22.89 8.79 -5.48
C PHE A 54 24.29 9.35 -5.21
N ALA A 55 24.95 9.92 -6.21
CA ALA A 55 26.30 10.50 -6.10
C ALA A 55 26.32 11.73 -5.17
N ASP A 56 25.42 12.67 -5.38
CA ASP A 56 25.42 13.98 -4.68
C ASP A 56 25.00 13.85 -3.22
N HIS A 57 24.09 12.92 -2.91
CA HIS A 57 23.53 12.75 -1.56
C HIS A 57 24.12 11.58 -0.78
N GLY A 58 24.94 10.73 -1.40
CA GLY A 58 25.56 9.57 -0.74
C GLY A 58 24.52 8.66 -0.10
N ILE A 59 23.51 8.27 -0.89
CA ILE A 59 22.40 7.43 -0.45
C ILE A 59 22.93 6.09 0.12
N GLU A 60 22.27 5.55 1.14
CA GLU A 60 22.65 4.29 1.81
C GLU A 60 21.51 3.25 1.79
N ALA A 61 20.28 3.68 1.53
CA ALA A 61 19.13 2.80 1.39
C ALA A 61 18.03 3.48 0.55
N VAL A 62 17.13 2.69 -0.01
CA VAL A 62 16.01 3.18 -0.84
C VAL A 62 14.67 2.72 -0.28
N ILE A 63 13.72 3.65 -0.18
CA ILE A 63 12.28 3.35 -0.11
C ILE A 63 11.65 3.87 -1.40
N HIS A 64 11.24 2.98 -2.26
CA HIS A 64 10.63 3.32 -3.54
C HIS A 64 9.11 3.30 -3.42
N ALA A 65 8.51 4.49 -3.14
CA ALA A 65 7.06 4.67 -3.01
C ALA A 65 6.45 5.50 -4.15
N GLY A 66 7.26 6.13 -5.01
CA GLY A 66 6.80 6.85 -6.19
C GLY A 66 6.34 5.88 -7.29
N ALA A 67 5.12 6.09 -7.80
CA ALA A 67 4.55 5.30 -8.88
C ALA A 67 3.34 6.02 -9.49
N LEU A 68 3.01 5.73 -10.74
CA LEU A 68 1.65 5.92 -11.24
C LEU A 68 0.78 4.78 -10.70
N HIS A 69 -0.45 5.08 -10.25
CA HIS A 69 -1.33 4.10 -9.61
C HIS A 69 -2.73 4.07 -10.24
N LYS A 70 -3.64 3.28 -9.68
CA LYS A 70 -4.93 2.98 -10.33
C LYS A 70 -5.73 4.22 -10.80
N PRO A 71 -5.88 5.32 -10.04
CA PRO A 71 -6.57 6.51 -10.52
C PRO A 71 -5.92 7.17 -11.74
N ASP A 72 -4.63 6.96 -11.96
CA ASP A 72 -3.88 7.57 -13.07
C ASP A 72 -4.13 6.89 -14.42
N ILE A 73 -4.78 5.71 -14.44
CA ILE A 73 -5.07 4.97 -15.70
C ILE A 73 -5.92 5.81 -16.66
N THR A 74 -6.78 6.67 -16.15
CA THR A 74 -7.61 7.55 -16.99
C THR A 74 -6.92 8.85 -17.40
N ARG A 75 -5.72 9.11 -16.89
CA ARG A 75 -5.00 10.38 -17.03
C ARG A 75 -3.73 10.28 -17.86
N PHE A 76 -3.05 9.15 -17.77
CA PHE A 76 -1.76 8.90 -18.43
C PHE A 76 -1.85 7.73 -19.39
N PRO A 77 -1.11 7.80 -20.53
CA PRO A 77 -0.98 6.66 -21.42
C PRO A 77 -0.27 5.48 -20.75
N GLU A 78 -0.53 4.27 -21.22
CA GLU A 78 0.06 3.04 -20.66
C GLU A 78 1.59 3.07 -20.67
N GLN A 79 2.22 3.72 -21.66
CA GLN A 79 3.67 3.87 -21.74
C GLN A 79 4.23 4.59 -20.50
N SER A 80 3.54 5.61 -19.98
CA SER A 80 3.96 6.30 -18.76
C SER A 80 4.02 5.38 -17.55
N PHE A 81 3.13 4.39 -17.46
CA PHE A 81 3.20 3.37 -16.41
C PHE A 81 4.44 2.48 -16.56
N VAL A 82 4.81 2.13 -17.78
CA VAL A 82 6.05 1.37 -18.04
C VAL A 82 7.27 2.21 -17.68
N ASP A 83 7.32 3.46 -18.13
CA ASP A 83 8.45 4.36 -17.90
C ASP A 83 8.65 4.64 -16.40
N VAL A 84 7.59 4.95 -15.67
CA VAL A 84 7.69 5.31 -14.25
C VAL A 84 7.82 4.05 -13.37
N ASN A 85 6.91 3.09 -13.52
CA ASN A 85 6.82 1.98 -12.57
C ASN A 85 7.84 0.87 -12.86
N VAL A 86 8.24 0.65 -14.13
CA VAL A 86 9.18 -0.41 -14.50
C VAL A 86 10.58 0.16 -14.72
N THR A 87 10.74 1.09 -15.69
CA THR A 87 12.05 1.69 -15.98
C THR A 87 12.57 2.47 -14.77
N GLY A 88 11.71 3.22 -14.08
CA GLY A 88 12.08 3.92 -12.85
C GLY A 88 12.56 2.99 -11.74
N THR A 89 11.88 1.86 -11.52
CA THR A 89 12.33 0.84 -10.56
C THR A 89 13.69 0.26 -10.98
N LEU A 90 13.87 -0.04 -12.27
CA LEU A 90 15.14 -0.56 -12.79
C LEU A 90 16.29 0.44 -12.57
N ASN A 91 16.08 1.73 -12.84
CA ASN A 91 17.08 2.77 -12.63
C ASN A 91 17.52 2.85 -11.15
N LEU A 92 16.57 2.79 -10.22
CA LEU A 92 16.84 2.80 -8.79
C LEU A 92 17.60 1.55 -8.33
N LEU A 93 17.24 0.37 -8.82
CA LEU A 93 17.93 -0.88 -8.51
C LEU A 93 19.37 -0.86 -9.04
N GLN A 94 19.60 -0.39 -10.28
CA GLN A 94 20.94 -0.25 -10.86
C GLN A 94 21.80 0.72 -10.05
N ALA A 95 21.24 1.87 -9.68
CA ALA A 95 21.95 2.85 -8.87
C ALA A 95 22.27 2.33 -7.46
N ALA A 96 21.35 1.58 -6.83
CA ALA A 96 21.56 0.94 -5.54
C ALA A 96 22.74 -0.06 -5.59
N ILE A 97 22.80 -0.93 -6.62
CA ILE A 97 23.90 -1.86 -6.81
C ILE A 97 25.24 -1.12 -7.06
N ALA A 98 25.24 -0.11 -7.93
CA ALA A 98 26.44 0.70 -8.19
C ALA A 98 26.97 1.38 -6.91
N ALA A 99 26.09 1.82 -6.02
CA ALA A 99 26.40 2.42 -4.73
C ALA A 99 26.65 1.36 -3.63
N ARG A 100 26.61 0.07 -3.94
CA ARG A 100 26.82 -1.07 -3.01
C ARG A 100 25.83 -1.06 -1.84
N HIS A 101 24.56 -0.76 -2.11
CA HIS A 101 23.52 -0.83 -1.09
C HIS A 101 23.14 -2.27 -0.80
N ASP A 102 22.68 -2.49 0.44
CA ASP A 102 22.13 -3.75 0.89
C ASP A 102 20.64 -3.72 1.22
N ARG A 103 19.96 -2.57 1.04
CA ARG A 103 18.56 -2.37 1.47
C ARG A 103 17.71 -1.63 0.46
N PHE A 104 16.63 -2.28 0.04
CA PHE A 104 15.64 -1.74 -0.88
C PHE A 104 14.23 -2.10 -0.41
N VAL A 105 13.42 -1.11 -0.05
CA VAL A 105 12.01 -1.30 0.29
C VAL A 105 11.17 -0.83 -0.89
N PHE A 106 10.33 -1.72 -1.41
CA PHE A 106 9.47 -1.44 -2.56
C PHE A 106 8.01 -1.41 -2.14
N THR A 107 7.34 -0.28 -2.34
CA THR A 107 5.89 -0.15 -2.15
C THR A 107 5.17 -0.80 -3.32
N SER A 108 4.60 -1.97 -3.11
CA SER A 108 3.75 -2.66 -4.05
C SER A 108 2.27 -2.54 -3.64
N THR A 109 1.42 -3.38 -4.18
CA THR A 109 -0.03 -3.29 -4.01
C THR A 109 -0.68 -4.65 -3.93
N THR A 110 -1.69 -4.82 -3.08
CA THR A 110 -2.56 -5.99 -3.12
C THR A 110 -3.42 -6.07 -4.39
N SER A 111 -3.50 -4.99 -5.18
CA SER A 111 -4.28 -4.95 -6.43
C SER A 111 -3.81 -5.98 -7.45
N LEU A 112 -2.52 -6.31 -7.48
CA LEU A 112 -1.97 -7.32 -8.38
C LEU A 112 -2.38 -8.76 -8.04
N MET A 113 -2.83 -8.99 -6.80
CA MET A 113 -3.33 -10.29 -6.33
C MET A 113 -4.80 -10.54 -6.73
N ILE A 114 -5.49 -9.54 -7.28
CA ILE A 114 -6.93 -9.59 -7.57
C ILE A 114 -7.15 -9.96 -9.03
N SER A 115 -7.29 -11.26 -9.32
CA SER A 115 -7.73 -11.74 -10.63
C SER A 115 -9.15 -11.28 -10.97
N ARG A 116 -9.59 -11.51 -12.21
CA ARG A 116 -10.97 -11.17 -12.61
C ARG A 116 -11.98 -11.95 -11.77
N ASP A 117 -11.77 -13.21 -11.53
CA ASP A 117 -12.70 -14.06 -10.77
C ASP A 117 -12.81 -13.63 -9.30
N ILE A 118 -11.68 -13.21 -8.68
CA ILE A 118 -11.68 -12.65 -7.33
C ILE A 118 -12.42 -11.30 -7.30
N ALA A 119 -12.24 -10.46 -8.33
CA ALA A 119 -12.91 -9.15 -8.40
C ALA A 119 -14.41 -9.29 -8.55
N GLU A 120 -14.86 -10.23 -9.37
CA GLU A 120 -16.28 -10.54 -9.61
C GLU A 120 -16.87 -11.43 -8.49
N ALA A 121 -16.07 -11.77 -7.49
CA ALA A 121 -16.46 -12.57 -6.33
C ALA A 121 -17.18 -13.88 -6.72
N LYS A 122 -16.67 -14.58 -7.76
CA LYS A 122 -17.27 -15.82 -8.29
C LYS A 122 -17.14 -17.02 -7.36
N ALA A 123 -16.14 -17.03 -6.47
CA ALA A 123 -15.95 -18.12 -5.54
C ALA A 123 -17.15 -18.25 -4.57
N PRO A 124 -17.53 -19.47 -4.15
CA PRO A 124 -18.60 -19.69 -3.19
C PRO A 124 -18.24 -19.28 -1.77
N ALA A 125 -16.96 -19.03 -1.51
CA ALA A 125 -16.41 -18.59 -0.23
C ALA A 125 -15.54 -17.36 -0.41
N ALA A 126 -15.28 -16.59 0.66
CA ALA A 126 -14.30 -15.52 0.66
C ALA A 126 -12.90 -16.08 0.37
N VAL A 127 -12.20 -15.49 -0.60
CA VAL A 127 -10.82 -15.87 -0.94
C VAL A 127 -9.86 -15.27 0.09
N TRP A 128 -9.02 -16.11 0.68
CA TRP A 128 -7.99 -15.67 1.64
C TRP A 128 -6.70 -15.40 0.89
N LEU A 129 -6.27 -14.15 0.88
CA LEU A 129 -5.16 -13.67 0.07
C LEU A 129 -3.94 -13.41 0.97
N ASP A 130 -2.90 -14.18 0.74
CA ASP A 130 -1.57 -14.08 1.36
C ASP A 130 -0.49 -14.03 0.29
N GLU A 131 0.79 -14.03 0.70
CA GLU A 131 1.93 -13.94 -0.22
C GLU A 131 2.10 -15.17 -1.13
N ALA A 132 1.50 -16.32 -0.75
CA ALA A 132 1.50 -17.55 -1.56
C ALA A 132 0.39 -17.55 -2.61
N THR A 133 -0.50 -16.55 -2.61
CA THR A 133 -1.59 -16.44 -3.59
C THR A 133 -1.02 -16.34 -5.00
N GLY A 134 -1.43 -17.27 -5.87
CA GLY A 134 -1.03 -17.28 -7.27
C GLY A 134 -1.82 -18.32 -8.10
N PRO A 135 -1.67 -18.27 -9.43
CA PRO A 135 -0.90 -17.30 -10.21
C PRO A 135 -1.43 -15.87 -10.07
N LEU A 136 -0.52 -14.89 -10.17
CA LEU A 136 -0.89 -13.47 -10.13
C LEU A 136 -1.35 -13.04 -11.52
N GLU A 137 -2.58 -12.56 -11.61
CA GLU A 137 -3.23 -12.16 -12.86
C GLU A 137 -3.73 -10.72 -12.76
N PRO A 138 -2.83 -9.71 -12.84
CA PRO A 138 -3.22 -8.31 -12.76
C PRO A 138 -4.15 -7.92 -13.91
N ARG A 139 -5.17 -7.10 -13.60
CA ARG A 139 -6.27 -6.78 -14.52
C ARG A 139 -6.11 -5.50 -15.32
N ASN A 140 -5.05 -4.74 -15.07
CA ASN A 140 -4.78 -3.46 -15.70
C ASN A 140 -3.29 -3.16 -15.72
N ILE A 141 -2.90 -2.13 -16.47
CA ILE A 141 -1.52 -1.70 -16.64
C ILE A 141 -0.83 -1.38 -15.30
N TYR A 142 -1.55 -0.78 -14.34
CA TYR A 142 -0.99 -0.51 -13.01
C TYR A 142 -0.56 -1.80 -12.30
N GLY A 143 -1.46 -2.77 -12.18
CA GLY A 143 -1.14 -4.05 -11.53
C GLY A 143 -0.04 -4.80 -12.26
N LEU A 144 -0.04 -4.80 -13.61
CA LEU A 144 0.99 -5.44 -14.42
C LEU A 144 2.37 -4.81 -14.19
N THR A 145 2.47 -3.48 -14.24
CA THR A 145 3.75 -2.80 -14.05
C THR A 145 4.28 -2.92 -12.61
N LYS A 146 3.40 -2.98 -11.61
CA LYS A 146 3.80 -3.26 -10.22
C LYS A 146 4.32 -4.69 -10.05
N LEU A 147 3.69 -5.69 -10.68
CA LEU A 147 4.17 -7.07 -10.68
C LEU A 147 5.53 -7.18 -11.38
N THR A 148 5.70 -6.55 -12.54
CA THR A 148 6.98 -6.51 -13.25
C THR A 148 8.09 -5.88 -12.38
N ALA A 149 7.78 -4.82 -11.64
CA ALA A 149 8.71 -4.18 -10.73
C ALA A 149 9.08 -5.08 -9.52
N GLU A 150 8.13 -5.87 -8.99
CA GLU A 150 8.44 -6.91 -7.98
C GLU A 150 9.43 -7.94 -8.53
N GLU A 151 9.23 -8.40 -9.79
CA GLU A 151 10.13 -9.35 -10.43
C GLU A 151 11.52 -8.77 -10.69
N LEU A 152 11.64 -7.48 -11.00
CA LEU A 152 12.93 -6.80 -11.05
C LEU A 152 13.62 -6.79 -9.67
N CYS A 153 12.91 -6.46 -8.60
CA CYS A 153 13.44 -6.54 -7.23
C CYS A 153 13.93 -7.97 -6.91
N ARG A 154 13.16 -8.99 -7.30
CA ARG A 154 13.53 -10.40 -7.10
C ARG A 154 14.79 -10.77 -7.87
N LEU A 155 14.88 -10.37 -9.14
CA LEU A 155 16.05 -10.63 -9.99
C LEU A 155 17.30 -9.99 -9.39
N TYR A 156 17.24 -8.70 -9.00
CA TYR A 156 18.37 -7.98 -8.42
C TYR A 156 18.81 -8.54 -7.05
N SER A 157 17.86 -9.05 -6.29
CA SER A 157 18.18 -9.77 -5.06
C SER A 157 18.96 -11.06 -5.35
N LEU A 158 18.52 -11.86 -6.32
CA LEU A 158 19.15 -13.13 -6.68
C LEU A 158 20.54 -12.95 -7.32
N GLU A 159 20.68 -11.99 -8.23
CA GLU A 159 21.92 -11.80 -9.00
C GLU A 159 22.96 -10.95 -8.27
N HIS A 160 22.53 -10.00 -7.44
CA HIS A 160 23.43 -9.02 -6.84
C HIS A 160 23.42 -9.03 -5.30
N GLY A 161 22.60 -9.90 -4.67
CA GLY A 161 22.51 -9.99 -3.21
C GLY A 161 21.83 -8.79 -2.55
N LEU A 162 21.07 -7.97 -3.29
CA LEU A 162 20.33 -6.85 -2.74
C LEU A 162 19.17 -7.36 -1.88
N ASN A 163 19.11 -6.94 -0.62
CA ASN A 163 18.00 -7.29 0.24
C ASN A 163 16.77 -6.42 -0.10
N CYS A 164 15.72 -7.06 -0.60
CA CYS A 164 14.52 -6.40 -1.07
C CYS A 164 13.32 -6.81 -0.23
N ALA A 165 12.71 -5.84 0.47
CA ALA A 165 11.40 -6.00 1.12
C ALA A 165 10.31 -5.38 0.24
N VAL A 166 9.42 -6.21 -0.27
CA VAL A 166 8.28 -5.79 -1.10
C VAL A 166 7.02 -5.73 -0.24
N LEU A 167 6.39 -4.56 -0.16
CA LEU A 167 5.19 -4.34 0.65
C LEU A 167 3.96 -4.25 -0.25
N ARG A 168 3.18 -5.32 -0.35
CA ARG A 168 1.87 -5.31 -1.01
C ARG A 168 0.85 -4.68 -0.07
N THR A 169 0.73 -3.35 -0.13
CA THR A 169 -0.14 -2.59 0.76
C THR A 169 -1.61 -2.74 0.39
N GLY A 170 -2.47 -2.85 1.39
CA GLY A 170 -3.91 -2.63 1.28
C GLY A 170 -4.23 -1.16 0.97
N ARG A 171 -5.52 -0.82 0.91
CA ARG A 171 -5.94 0.57 0.67
C ARG A 171 -5.69 1.44 1.90
N PHE A 172 -5.15 2.65 1.68
CA PHE A 172 -4.95 3.65 2.74
C PHE A 172 -5.20 5.09 2.26
N PHE A 173 -5.61 5.29 1.01
CA PHE A 173 -5.86 6.62 0.45
C PHE A 173 -7.15 7.23 1.00
N PRO A 174 -7.20 8.58 1.12
CA PRO A 174 -8.33 9.29 1.72
C PRO A 174 -9.48 9.55 0.75
N GLU A 175 -9.21 9.56 -0.59
CA GLU A 175 -10.20 9.91 -1.61
C GLU A 175 -11.40 8.96 -1.65
N GLU A 176 -12.45 9.40 -2.33
CA GLU A 176 -13.65 8.60 -2.58
C GLU A 176 -13.31 7.34 -3.40
N ASP A 177 -14.04 6.26 -3.15
CA ASP A 177 -13.93 5.04 -3.93
C ASP A 177 -15.23 4.76 -4.68
N ASP A 178 -15.15 4.61 -6.00
CA ASP A 178 -16.28 4.26 -6.87
C ASP A 178 -16.79 2.81 -6.71
N ALA A 179 -16.22 2.05 -5.78
CA ALA A 179 -16.44 0.60 -5.73
C ALA A 179 -17.85 0.19 -5.28
N GLU A 180 -18.58 1.03 -4.55
CA GLU A 180 -19.92 0.69 -4.06
C GLU A 180 -20.82 1.92 -3.93
N ARG A 181 -21.65 2.15 -4.95
CA ARG A 181 -22.56 3.31 -5.09
C ARG A 181 -23.74 3.26 -4.12
N GLY A 182 -23.70 2.92 -2.96
CA GLY A 182 -24.84 2.86 -2.04
C GLY A 182 -24.46 3.10 -0.60
N LEU A 183 -23.17 3.31 -0.36
CA LEU A 183 -22.61 3.62 0.94
C LEU A 183 -21.93 4.97 0.91
N SER A 184 -21.89 5.68 2.05
CA SER A 184 -21.00 6.83 2.18
C SER A 184 -19.53 6.36 2.16
N GLY A 185 -18.62 7.22 1.71
CA GLY A 185 -17.19 6.89 1.66
C GLY A 185 -16.62 6.49 3.03
N GLU A 186 -17.07 7.13 4.12
CA GLU A 186 -16.71 6.72 5.48
C GLU A 186 -17.22 5.31 5.81
N ASN A 187 -18.49 4.98 5.48
CA ASN A 187 -19.04 3.65 5.71
C ASN A 187 -18.28 2.58 4.93
N LEU A 188 -17.95 2.86 3.66
CA LEU A 188 -17.17 1.96 2.82
C LEU A 188 -15.78 1.70 3.43
N LYS A 189 -15.06 2.77 3.83
CA LYS A 189 -13.75 2.66 4.46
C LYS A 189 -13.81 1.89 5.78
N ALA A 190 -14.82 2.14 6.62
CA ALA A 190 -15.03 1.40 7.85
C ALA A 190 -15.23 -0.11 7.59
N ASN A 191 -16.04 -0.47 6.60
CA ASN A 191 -16.24 -1.86 6.18
C ASN A 191 -14.94 -2.51 5.67
N GLU A 192 -14.10 -1.75 4.96
CA GLU A 192 -12.83 -2.25 4.45
C GLU A 192 -11.82 -2.64 5.53
N PHE A 193 -11.87 -2.02 6.73
CA PHE A 193 -11.03 -2.43 7.88
C PHE A 193 -11.31 -3.86 8.36
N LEU A 194 -12.44 -4.42 7.99
CA LEU A 194 -12.74 -5.83 8.26
C LEU A 194 -11.85 -6.79 7.46
N HIS A 195 -11.31 -6.37 6.28
CA HIS A 195 -10.74 -7.37 5.39
C HIS A 195 -9.65 -6.91 4.40
N ARG A 196 -9.38 -5.59 4.20
CA ARG A 196 -8.48 -5.15 3.11
C ARG A 196 -7.87 -3.76 3.24
N ARG A 197 -8.10 -3.05 4.34
CA ARG A 197 -7.64 -1.67 4.52
C ARG A 197 -6.58 -1.56 5.62
N LEU A 198 -5.85 -0.45 5.62
CA LEU A 198 -5.03 0.04 6.73
C LEU A 198 -5.06 1.57 6.71
N THR A 199 -4.48 2.21 7.74
CA THR A 199 -4.26 3.66 7.75
C THR A 199 -2.98 4.02 6.99
N VAL A 200 -2.83 5.27 6.61
CA VAL A 200 -1.56 5.75 6.02
C VAL A 200 -0.45 5.76 7.07
N GLU A 201 -0.79 5.99 8.33
CA GLU A 201 0.11 5.92 9.47
C GLU A 201 0.71 4.51 9.60
N ASP A 202 -0.14 3.49 9.64
CA ASP A 202 0.29 2.09 9.69
C ASP A 202 1.09 1.69 8.42
N ALA A 203 0.69 2.21 7.24
CA ALA A 203 1.46 1.99 6.02
C ALA A 203 2.87 2.59 6.15
N ALA A 204 3.00 3.81 6.65
CA ALA A 204 4.30 4.45 6.86
C ALA A 204 5.14 3.71 7.91
N ASP A 205 4.54 3.29 9.02
CA ASP A 205 5.23 2.51 10.06
C ASP A 205 5.73 1.16 9.52
N ALA A 206 4.96 0.49 8.64
CA ALA A 206 5.39 -0.74 7.97
C ALA A 206 6.65 -0.52 7.11
N HIS A 207 6.76 0.61 6.41
CA HIS A 207 7.94 0.94 5.61
C HIS A 207 9.17 1.20 6.47
N VAL A 208 9.01 1.89 7.59
CA VAL A 208 10.12 2.11 8.55
C VAL A 208 10.61 0.78 9.10
N VAL A 209 9.70 -0.07 9.58
CA VAL A 209 10.04 -1.40 10.10
C VAL A 209 10.71 -2.27 9.03
N ALA A 210 10.19 -2.26 7.79
CA ALA A 210 10.79 -3.01 6.68
C ALA A 210 12.21 -2.52 6.34
N LEU A 211 12.46 -1.20 6.41
CA LEU A 211 13.79 -0.64 6.20
C LEU A 211 14.78 -1.06 7.30
N GLU A 212 14.35 -1.00 8.56
CA GLU A 212 15.21 -1.30 9.71
C GLU A 212 15.50 -2.80 9.85
N LYS A 213 14.50 -3.63 9.56
CA LYS A 213 14.56 -5.09 9.69
C LYS A 213 14.67 -5.81 8.34
N THR A 214 15.09 -5.11 7.28
CA THR A 214 15.15 -5.69 5.92
C THR A 214 15.63 -7.14 5.97
N PRO A 215 14.81 -8.12 5.62
CA PRO A 215 15.19 -9.52 5.63
C PRO A 215 16.25 -9.78 4.56
N ALA A 216 17.10 -10.77 4.77
CA ALA A 216 18.07 -11.18 3.76
C ALA A 216 17.36 -11.72 2.51
N GLY A 217 17.84 -11.32 1.34
CA GLY A 217 17.29 -11.75 0.07
C GLY A 217 16.03 -11.01 -0.34
N PHE A 218 15.12 -11.70 -0.99
CA PHE A 218 13.86 -11.15 -1.51
C PHE A 218 12.67 -11.66 -0.69
N GLU A 219 11.92 -10.75 -0.09
CA GLU A 219 10.73 -11.07 0.68
C GLU A 219 9.55 -10.17 0.33
N VAL A 220 8.38 -10.79 0.17
CA VAL A 220 7.11 -10.09 -0.07
C VAL A 220 6.25 -10.16 1.18
N PHE A 221 5.54 -9.07 1.49
CA PHE A 221 4.65 -8.95 2.65
C PHE A 221 3.31 -8.31 2.25
N VAL A 222 2.22 -8.93 2.68
CA VAL A 222 0.90 -8.28 2.65
C VAL A 222 0.78 -7.37 3.87
N ILE A 223 0.52 -6.08 3.62
CA ILE A 223 0.41 -5.06 4.67
C ILE A 223 -1.02 -4.52 4.69
N CYS A 224 -1.77 -4.90 5.73
CA CYS A 224 -3.14 -4.43 5.97
C CYS A 224 -3.46 -4.51 7.47
N ALA A 225 -4.59 -3.93 7.87
CA ALA A 225 -5.14 -4.16 9.20
C ALA A 225 -5.44 -5.66 9.41
N PRO A 226 -5.18 -6.20 10.61
CA PRO A 226 -5.47 -7.59 10.89
C PRO A 226 -6.99 -7.84 10.81
N PRO A 227 -7.44 -8.79 9.97
CA PRO A 227 -8.85 -9.15 9.92
C PRO A 227 -9.27 -9.84 11.22
N PRO A 228 -10.50 -9.60 11.72
CA PRO A 228 -11.00 -10.27 12.92
C PRO A 228 -11.39 -11.73 12.69
N PHE A 229 -11.43 -12.17 11.43
CA PHE A 229 -11.96 -13.45 11.00
C PHE A 229 -10.90 -14.55 10.94
N VAL A 230 -11.35 -15.78 10.97
CA VAL A 230 -10.54 -16.98 10.70
C VAL A 230 -10.91 -17.62 9.35
N ARG A 231 -10.02 -18.44 8.79
CA ARG A 231 -10.22 -19.05 7.46
C ARG A 231 -11.50 -19.91 7.38
N SER A 232 -11.93 -20.50 8.50
CA SER A 232 -13.20 -21.26 8.56
C SER A 232 -14.47 -20.41 8.40
N ASP A 233 -14.37 -19.08 8.54
CA ASP A 233 -15.49 -18.17 8.32
C ASP A 233 -15.76 -17.89 6.83
N ALA A 234 -14.90 -18.31 5.92
CA ALA A 234 -14.89 -17.90 4.52
C ALA A 234 -16.25 -18.12 3.80
N MET A 235 -16.90 -19.25 4.02
CA MET A 235 -18.24 -19.52 3.46
C MET A 235 -19.30 -18.56 4.01
N ALA A 236 -19.30 -18.38 5.33
CA ALA A 236 -20.26 -17.51 6.01
C ALA A 236 -20.04 -16.03 5.66
N LEU A 237 -18.78 -15.58 5.57
CA LEU A 237 -18.43 -14.22 5.12
C LEU A 237 -18.95 -13.92 3.71
N LYS A 238 -18.91 -14.90 2.83
CA LYS A 238 -19.45 -14.74 1.48
C LYS A 238 -20.97 -14.69 1.46
N ALA A 239 -21.63 -15.52 2.27
CA ALA A 239 -23.09 -15.67 2.29
C ALA A 239 -23.78 -14.55 3.07
N ASP A 240 -23.29 -14.20 4.26
CA ASP A 240 -23.86 -13.19 5.18
C ASP A 240 -22.77 -12.64 6.10
N ALA A 241 -22.02 -11.68 5.58
CA ALA A 241 -20.94 -11.06 6.33
C ALA A 241 -21.44 -10.28 7.55
N ALA A 242 -22.63 -9.67 7.48
CA ALA A 242 -23.19 -8.89 8.58
C ALA A 242 -23.40 -9.75 9.83
N THR A 243 -23.94 -10.95 9.68
CA THR A 243 -24.09 -11.91 10.77
C THR A 243 -22.74 -12.36 11.33
N VAL A 244 -21.74 -12.60 10.47
CA VAL A 244 -20.39 -12.96 10.93
C VAL A 244 -19.77 -11.80 11.73
N VAL A 245 -19.83 -10.56 11.21
CA VAL A 245 -19.33 -9.37 11.92
C VAL A 245 -19.99 -9.22 13.29
N THR A 246 -21.31 -9.38 13.38
CA THR A 246 -22.05 -9.23 14.64
C THR A 246 -21.66 -10.33 15.66
N ARG A 247 -21.25 -11.51 15.20
CA ARG A 247 -20.74 -12.57 16.09
C ARG A 247 -19.42 -12.18 16.77
N TYR A 248 -18.51 -11.50 16.04
CA TYR A 248 -17.25 -10.98 16.59
C TYR A 248 -17.44 -9.67 17.36
N PHE A 249 -18.36 -8.83 16.90
CA PHE A 249 -18.64 -7.50 17.44
C PHE A 249 -20.16 -7.30 17.59
N PRO A 250 -20.77 -7.76 18.70
CA PRO A 250 -22.22 -7.71 18.89
C PRO A 250 -22.84 -6.32 18.78
N GLU A 251 -22.09 -5.28 19.12
CA GLU A 251 -22.55 -3.89 19.06
C GLU A 251 -22.44 -3.23 17.68
N ALA A 252 -21.72 -3.84 16.71
CA ALA A 252 -21.40 -3.22 15.43
C ALA A 252 -22.67 -2.74 14.69
N GLY A 253 -23.73 -3.57 14.65
CA GLY A 253 -24.97 -3.23 13.99
C GLY A 253 -25.63 -1.99 14.57
N SER A 254 -25.69 -1.86 15.92
CA SER A 254 -26.29 -0.72 16.61
C SER A 254 -25.46 0.57 16.46
N LEU A 255 -24.13 0.45 16.49
CA LEU A 255 -23.22 1.58 16.28
C LEU A 255 -23.33 2.12 14.86
N TYR A 256 -23.37 1.25 13.87
CA TYR A 256 -23.56 1.59 12.45
C TYR A 256 -24.92 2.26 12.20
N ALA A 257 -26.00 1.68 12.74
CA ALA A 257 -27.35 2.22 12.59
C ALA A 257 -27.47 3.67 13.08
N ARG A 258 -26.79 4.05 14.19
CA ARG A 258 -26.78 5.43 14.70
C ARG A 258 -26.20 6.45 13.70
N ARG A 259 -25.36 6.02 12.77
CA ARG A 259 -24.79 6.85 11.70
C ARG A 259 -25.50 6.67 10.34
N GLY A 260 -26.55 5.86 10.28
CA GLY A 260 -27.16 5.46 9.01
C GLY A 260 -26.25 4.58 8.14
N TRP A 261 -25.24 3.95 8.75
CA TRP A 261 -24.30 3.05 8.07
C TRP A 261 -24.86 1.63 8.02
N ARG A 262 -24.29 0.85 7.10
CA ARG A 262 -24.62 -0.58 6.95
C ARG A 262 -23.35 -1.42 6.98
N LEU A 263 -23.41 -2.55 7.69
CA LEU A 263 -22.41 -3.61 7.61
C LEU A 263 -22.41 -4.22 6.19
N PRO A 264 -21.26 -4.79 5.74
CA PRO A 264 -21.22 -5.43 4.43
C PRO A 264 -22.13 -6.65 4.40
N ALA A 265 -22.92 -6.76 3.34
CA ALA A 265 -23.78 -7.95 3.14
C ALA A 265 -22.93 -9.20 2.80
N SER A 266 -21.82 -9.00 2.10
CA SER A 266 -20.91 -10.06 1.68
C SER A 266 -19.46 -9.56 1.69
N ILE A 267 -18.54 -10.42 2.10
CA ILE A 267 -17.10 -10.22 1.98
C ILE A 267 -16.55 -11.32 1.07
N GLY A 268 -16.10 -10.94 -0.13
CA GLY A 268 -15.59 -11.90 -1.13
C GLY A 268 -14.10 -12.23 -1.02
N ARG A 269 -13.33 -11.46 -0.22
CA ARG A 269 -11.91 -11.69 0.00
C ARG A 269 -11.43 -11.09 1.32
N VAL A 270 -10.39 -11.70 1.90
CA VAL A 270 -9.73 -11.26 3.12
C VAL A 270 -8.23 -11.27 2.89
N TYR A 271 -7.53 -10.20 3.26
CA TYR A 271 -6.07 -10.14 3.22
C TYR A 271 -5.47 -10.65 4.53
N ASP A 272 -4.39 -11.40 4.42
CA ASP A 272 -3.72 -12.02 5.56
C ASP A 272 -2.32 -11.39 5.79
N PRO A 273 -2.14 -10.54 6.82
CA PRO A 273 -0.86 -9.91 7.11
C PRO A 273 0.05 -10.75 8.04
N ALA A 274 -0.29 -11.98 8.34
CA ALA A 274 0.40 -12.80 9.35
C ALA A 274 1.91 -12.98 9.09
N LYS A 275 2.34 -12.97 7.82
CA LYS A 275 3.78 -13.05 7.48
C LYS A 275 4.53 -11.80 7.93
N ALA A 276 3.97 -10.60 7.73
CA ALA A 276 4.56 -9.35 8.19
C ALA A 276 4.68 -9.33 9.72
N GLU A 277 3.67 -9.79 10.44
CA GLU A 277 3.71 -9.91 11.89
C GLU A 277 4.82 -10.88 12.34
N ARG A 278 4.91 -12.04 11.72
CA ARG A 278 5.89 -13.08 12.10
C ARG A 278 7.34 -12.72 11.77
N LEU A 279 7.61 -12.18 10.56
CA LEU A 279 8.98 -11.98 10.07
C LEU A 279 9.49 -10.54 10.28
N LEU A 280 8.63 -9.54 10.15
CA LEU A 280 8.99 -8.15 10.41
C LEU A 280 8.66 -7.72 11.85
N GLY A 281 7.81 -8.46 12.56
CA GLY A 281 7.24 -8.02 13.84
C GLY A 281 6.38 -6.78 13.67
N PHE A 282 5.83 -6.57 12.46
CA PHE A 282 4.90 -5.48 12.17
C PHE A 282 3.46 -5.96 12.23
N ARG A 283 2.65 -5.25 13.01
CA ARG A 283 1.20 -5.38 13.05
C ARG A 283 0.61 -3.98 12.99
N ALA A 284 -0.35 -3.75 12.09
CA ALA A 284 -1.06 -2.48 12.04
C ALA A 284 -1.74 -2.20 13.39
N SER A 285 -1.62 -0.97 13.86
CA SER A 285 -2.15 -0.52 15.15
C SER A 285 -3.66 -0.24 15.10
N THR A 286 -4.16 0.08 13.90
CA THR A 286 -5.56 0.42 13.64
C THR A 286 -6.26 -0.75 12.98
N ASP A 287 -7.30 -1.25 13.62
CA ASP A 287 -8.16 -2.32 13.14
C ASP A 287 -9.65 -1.93 13.18
N PHE A 288 -10.54 -2.87 12.90
CA PHE A 288 -11.98 -2.62 12.96
C PHE A 288 -12.49 -2.32 14.37
N ALA A 289 -11.85 -2.85 15.41
CA ALA A 289 -12.22 -2.53 16.81
C ALA A 289 -11.96 -1.05 17.13
N ALA A 290 -10.88 -0.46 16.59
CA ALA A 290 -10.61 0.97 16.72
C ALA A 290 -11.70 1.83 16.03
N VAL A 291 -12.21 1.40 14.88
CA VAL A 291 -13.36 2.05 14.24
C VAL A 291 -14.60 2.02 15.14
N LEU A 292 -14.94 0.87 15.69
CA LEU A 292 -16.09 0.73 16.60
C LEU A 292 -15.90 1.56 17.88
N GLN A 293 -14.68 1.64 18.41
CA GLN A 293 -14.38 2.48 19.56
C GLN A 293 -14.63 3.96 19.27
N ALA A 294 -14.19 4.46 18.11
CA ALA A 294 -14.48 5.83 17.69
C ALA A 294 -15.99 6.09 17.58
N LEU A 295 -16.74 5.16 16.98
CA LEU A 295 -18.20 5.25 16.90
C LEU A 295 -18.90 5.24 18.26
N ARG A 296 -18.38 4.46 19.22
CA ARG A 296 -18.91 4.35 20.59
C ARG A 296 -18.73 5.65 21.38
N THR A 297 -17.56 6.26 21.24
CA THR A 297 -17.18 7.46 22.00
C THR A 297 -17.53 8.77 21.33
N GLY A 298 -17.91 8.75 20.05
CA GLY A 298 -18.10 9.95 19.23
C GLY A 298 -16.76 10.65 18.86
N ALA A 299 -15.64 9.95 19.00
CA ALA A 299 -14.32 10.45 18.60
C ALA A 299 -14.20 10.51 17.06
N PRO A 300 -13.23 11.27 16.54
CA PRO A 300 -12.88 11.20 15.11
C PRO A 300 -12.57 9.77 14.67
N LEU A 301 -12.95 9.45 13.42
CA LEU A 301 -12.63 8.14 12.84
C LEU A 301 -11.10 7.95 12.74
N PRO A 302 -10.59 6.74 12.99
CA PRO A 302 -9.16 6.48 12.99
C PRO A 302 -8.58 6.33 11.58
N PHE A 303 -9.21 6.92 10.57
CA PHE A 303 -8.74 6.91 9.19
C PHE A 303 -9.14 8.22 8.49
N ALA A 304 -8.32 8.63 7.52
CA ALA A 304 -8.62 9.79 6.71
C ALA A 304 -9.74 9.50 5.70
N HIS A 305 -10.64 10.47 5.57
CA HIS A 305 -11.62 10.53 4.51
C HIS A 305 -11.66 11.96 3.98
N ASP A 306 -11.24 12.15 2.73
CA ASP A 306 -11.22 13.41 2.02
C ASP A 306 -11.65 13.14 0.57
N PRO A 307 -12.95 13.28 0.26
CA PRO A 307 -13.48 13.01 -1.07
C PRO A 307 -12.88 13.94 -2.14
N ASP A 308 -12.40 15.11 -1.74
CA ASP A 308 -11.81 16.12 -2.63
C ASP A 308 -10.28 15.95 -2.78
N TYR A 309 -9.69 14.94 -2.11
CA TYR A 309 -8.26 14.70 -2.22
C TYR A 309 -7.85 14.40 -3.66
N VAL A 310 -6.87 15.15 -4.11
CA VAL A 310 -6.24 14.98 -5.43
C VAL A 310 -4.74 14.75 -5.22
N SER A 311 -4.21 13.70 -5.83
CA SER A 311 -2.77 13.44 -5.79
C SER A 311 -2.00 14.62 -6.39
N PRO A 312 -0.90 15.09 -5.78
CA PRO A 312 -0.10 16.19 -6.32
C PRO A 312 0.35 15.97 -7.77
N SER A 313 0.62 14.73 -8.16
CA SER A 313 1.04 14.39 -9.54
C SER A 313 -0.03 14.70 -10.61
N THR A 314 -1.31 14.81 -10.23
CA THR A 314 -2.38 15.16 -11.18
C THR A 314 -2.29 16.59 -11.70
N ARG A 315 -1.53 17.45 -11.03
CA ARG A 315 -1.32 18.85 -11.44
C ARG A 315 -0.35 19.00 -12.62
N LEU A 316 0.36 17.92 -12.98
CA LEU A 316 1.36 17.91 -14.06
C LEU A 316 0.78 17.62 -15.46
N THR A 317 -0.51 17.32 -15.59
CA THR A 317 -1.11 16.91 -16.86
C THR A 317 -1.66 18.06 -17.72
N HIS A 318 -1.35 19.32 -17.39
CA HIS A 318 -1.95 20.50 -18.03
C HIS A 318 -0.95 21.47 -18.69
N ASP A 319 0.30 21.02 -18.98
CA ASP A 319 1.25 21.79 -19.79
C ASP A 319 1.62 21.05 -21.07
#